data_143d2c3c19faea7c0d1a24e889dd5b29
#
_entry.id   143d2c3c19faea7c0d1a24e889dd5b29
#
_cell.length_a   1.000
_cell.length_b   1.000
_cell.length_c   1.000
_cell.angle_alpha   90.00
_cell.angle_beta   90.00
_cell.angle_gamma   90.00
#
_symmetry.space_group_name_H-M   'P 1'
#
loop_
_entity.id
_entity.type
_entity.pdbx_description
1 polymer ?
#
loop_
_entity_poly.entity_id
_entity_poly.type
_entity_poly.pdbx_seq_one_letter_code
_entity_poly.pdbx_strand_id
1 'polypeptide(L)'
;MDRQFIIIGAGMGQISGLTYQAKETILGAAQVFAAPRIAKSLEMLRQITPATIPEMTRLAVSSDTFPVALIVSGDTGFFSLAKSLRVQLESYGTVTILPGLSSMQYLCAKCGQSYDDAYILSLHGREGSILGAVSYHKKVFVLTGGNHTAQSICQDLTEAGMGQVMVYLGENLGSERERVFEGHAEDAAKPSASELAVLLIIN
;
A
#
# COMPACT_ATOMS: atom_id res chain seq x y z
N MET A 1 1.31 -31.85 11.83
CA MET A 1 2.12 -30.89 11.04
C MET A 1 1.91 -29.51 11.62
N ASP A 2 2.99 -28.75 11.84
CA ASP A 2 2.89 -27.37 12.30
C ASP A 2 2.26 -26.52 11.20
N ARG A 3 1.11 -25.91 11.49
CA ARG A 3 0.44 -25.01 10.57
C ARG A 3 1.23 -23.71 10.48
N GLN A 4 1.78 -23.40 9.33
CA GLN A 4 2.57 -22.21 9.09
C GLN A 4 1.85 -21.27 8.14
N PHE A 5 1.58 -20.05 8.60
CA PHE A 5 1.01 -18.95 7.83
C PHE A 5 2.06 -17.88 7.63
N ILE A 6 2.22 -17.38 6.40
CA ILE A 6 3.21 -16.36 6.08
C ILE A 6 2.49 -15.19 5.41
N ILE A 7 2.48 -14.04 6.08
CA ILE A 7 1.89 -12.81 5.56
C ILE A 7 2.99 -12.01 4.87
N ILE A 8 2.81 -11.70 3.58
CA ILE A 8 3.85 -11.14 2.72
C ILE A 8 3.41 -9.78 2.17
N GLY A 9 4.23 -8.75 2.35
CA GLY A 9 4.07 -7.46 1.67
C GLY A 9 4.52 -7.55 0.21
N ALA A 10 3.61 -7.27 -0.73
CA ALA A 10 3.89 -7.32 -2.16
C ALA A 10 4.50 -6.03 -2.73
N GLY A 11 4.78 -5.04 -1.90
CA GLY A 11 5.17 -3.74 -2.42
C GLY A 11 4.09 -3.15 -3.31
N MET A 12 4.50 -2.57 -4.43
CA MET A 12 3.55 -2.01 -5.41
C MET A 12 2.84 -3.11 -6.25
N GLY A 13 3.17 -4.39 -6.01
CA GLY A 13 2.56 -5.52 -6.71
C GLY A 13 3.34 -6.01 -7.93
N GLN A 14 4.54 -5.50 -8.20
CA GLN A 14 5.40 -5.97 -9.29
C GLN A 14 6.35 -7.07 -8.79
N ILE A 15 6.65 -8.03 -9.65
CA ILE A 15 7.64 -9.09 -9.35
C ILE A 15 9.02 -8.49 -9.04
N SER A 16 9.42 -7.44 -9.76
CA SER A 16 10.69 -6.73 -9.54
C SER A 16 10.75 -5.93 -8.24
N GLY A 17 9.61 -5.60 -7.65
CA GLY A 17 9.50 -4.86 -6.39
C GLY A 17 9.34 -5.76 -5.16
N LEU A 18 9.26 -7.08 -5.33
CA LEU A 18 9.28 -8.04 -4.23
C LEU A 18 10.67 -8.08 -3.57
N THR A 19 10.71 -8.19 -2.25
CA THR A 19 11.95 -8.58 -1.59
C THR A 19 12.36 -9.99 -2.06
N TYR A 20 13.65 -10.29 -2.07
CA TYR A 20 14.13 -11.61 -2.43
C TYR A 20 13.46 -12.70 -1.57
N GLN A 21 13.39 -12.49 -0.26
CA GLN A 21 12.75 -13.42 0.66
C GLN A 21 11.25 -13.61 0.35
N ALA A 22 10.52 -12.54 0.05
CA ALA A 22 9.11 -12.63 -0.33
C ALA A 22 8.92 -13.50 -1.59
N LYS A 23 9.76 -13.29 -2.61
CA LYS A 23 9.72 -14.05 -3.86
C LYS A 23 9.96 -15.54 -3.62
N GLU A 24 11.03 -15.91 -2.91
CA GLU A 24 11.35 -17.31 -2.59
C GLU A 24 10.24 -17.95 -1.76
N THR A 25 9.67 -17.22 -0.81
CA THR A 25 8.56 -17.72 0.03
C THR A 25 7.30 -17.95 -0.80
N ILE A 26 6.97 -17.05 -1.71
CA ILE A 26 5.83 -17.21 -2.62
C ILE A 26 6.04 -18.48 -3.49
N LEU A 27 7.23 -18.68 -4.03
CA LEU A 27 7.54 -19.85 -4.86
C LEU A 27 7.49 -21.17 -4.08
N GLY A 28 7.95 -21.17 -2.83
CA GLY A 28 8.03 -22.37 -1.99
C GLY A 28 6.77 -22.69 -1.19
N ALA A 29 5.80 -21.78 -1.09
CA ALA A 29 4.59 -22.03 -0.32
C ALA A 29 3.70 -23.12 -0.96
N ALA A 30 3.03 -23.93 -0.14
CA ALA A 30 2.10 -24.95 -0.64
C ALA A 30 0.86 -24.30 -1.28
N GLN A 31 0.34 -23.24 -0.66
CA GLN A 31 -0.78 -22.45 -1.19
C GLN A 31 -0.48 -20.95 -1.05
N VAL A 32 -0.98 -20.17 -2.01
CA VAL A 32 -0.79 -18.71 -2.03
C VAL A 32 -2.11 -18.01 -2.34
N PHE A 33 -2.49 -17.07 -1.49
CA PHE A 33 -3.70 -16.27 -1.62
C PHE A 33 -3.35 -14.78 -1.70
N ALA A 34 -4.06 -14.03 -2.53
CA ALA A 34 -3.91 -12.58 -2.64
C ALA A 34 -5.22 -11.92 -3.08
N ALA A 35 -5.36 -10.62 -2.84
CA ALA A 35 -6.44 -9.85 -3.47
C ALA A 35 -6.35 -9.96 -5.00
N PRO A 36 -7.49 -9.95 -5.74
CA PRO A 36 -7.53 -10.23 -7.18
C PRO A 36 -6.51 -9.41 -7.99
N ARG A 37 -6.34 -8.11 -7.67
CA ARG A 37 -5.37 -7.25 -8.33
C ARG A 37 -3.93 -7.73 -8.15
N ILE A 38 -3.55 -8.10 -6.93
CA ILE A 38 -2.19 -8.60 -6.62
C ILE A 38 -1.98 -9.99 -7.23
N ALA A 39 -2.98 -10.88 -7.14
CA ALA A 39 -2.90 -12.20 -7.74
C ALA A 39 -2.61 -12.11 -9.24
N LYS A 40 -3.34 -11.22 -9.95
CA LYS A 40 -3.12 -10.97 -11.38
C LYS A 40 -1.74 -10.39 -11.67
N SER A 41 -1.27 -9.42 -10.89
CA SER A 41 0.02 -8.76 -11.14
C SER A 41 1.24 -9.67 -10.89
N LEU A 42 1.07 -10.73 -10.11
CA LEU A 42 2.11 -11.72 -9.80
C LEU A 42 1.91 -13.07 -10.52
N GLU A 43 0.92 -13.19 -11.41
CA GLU A 43 0.58 -14.46 -12.10
C GLU A 43 1.75 -15.09 -12.87
N MET A 44 2.66 -14.25 -13.40
CA MET A 44 3.88 -14.70 -14.08
C MET A 44 4.90 -15.34 -13.14
N LEU A 45 4.81 -15.09 -11.83
CA LEU A 45 5.70 -15.70 -10.83
C LEU A 45 5.24 -17.13 -10.50
N ARG A 46 3.95 -17.27 -10.20
CA ARG A 46 3.25 -18.54 -10.02
C ARG A 46 1.72 -18.32 -9.99
N GLN A 47 0.96 -19.40 -10.10
CA GLN A 47 -0.49 -19.36 -9.89
C GLN A 47 -0.80 -18.96 -8.43
N ILE A 48 -1.57 -17.88 -8.26
CA ILE A 48 -2.03 -17.35 -6.98
C ILE A 48 -3.55 -17.37 -6.98
N THR A 49 -4.15 -17.92 -5.94
CA THR A 49 -5.60 -17.94 -5.80
C THR A 49 -6.11 -16.56 -5.38
N PRO A 50 -6.92 -15.88 -6.21
CA PRO A 50 -7.52 -14.61 -5.83
C PRO A 50 -8.55 -14.82 -4.74
N ALA A 51 -8.52 -13.99 -3.69
CA ALA A 51 -9.45 -14.04 -2.57
C ALA A 51 -9.58 -12.67 -1.89
N THR A 52 -10.75 -12.37 -1.34
CA THR A 52 -10.94 -11.26 -0.41
C THR A 52 -10.30 -11.57 0.95
N ILE A 53 -10.07 -10.58 1.79
CA ILE A 53 -9.44 -10.81 3.10
C ILE A 53 -10.19 -11.85 3.96
N PRO A 54 -11.52 -11.78 4.12
CA PRO A 54 -12.25 -12.83 4.84
C PRO A 54 -12.10 -14.23 4.22
N GLU A 55 -12.10 -14.32 2.89
CA GLU A 55 -11.88 -15.57 2.17
C GLU A 55 -10.46 -16.10 2.34
N MET A 56 -9.44 -15.23 2.32
CA MET A 56 -8.05 -15.65 2.57
C MET A 56 -7.90 -16.31 3.93
N THR A 57 -8.46 -15.73 4.99
CA THR A 57 -8.44 -16.32 6.33
C THR A 57 -9.13 -17.67 6.35
N ARG A 58 -10.35 -17.76 5.79
CA ARG A 58 -11.12 -19.00 5.74
C ARG A 58 -10.38 -20.12 4.97
N LEU A 59 -9.84 -19.79 3.79
CA LEU A 59 -9.09 -20.73 2.95
C LEU A 59 -7.78 -21.18 3.61
N ALA A 60 -7.05 -20.25 4.22
CA ALA A 60 -5.81 -20.56 4.92
C ALA A 60 -6.05 -21.49 6.11
N VAL A 61 -7.09 -21.22 6.92
CA VAL A 61 -7.43 -22.05 8.08
C VAL A 61 -7.94 -23.43 7.66
N SER A 62 -8.63 -23.55 6.53
CA SER A 62 -9.13 -24.85 6.01
C SER A 62 -8.11 -25.62 5.18
N SER A 63 -6.87 -25.11 5.03
CA SER A 63 -5.82 -25.79 4.28
C SER A 63 -5.31 -27.04 5.01
N ASP A 64 -5.07 -28.09 4.24
CA ASP A 64 -4.41 -29.33 4.69
C ASP A 64 -2.91 -29.37 4.32
N THR A 65 -2.44 -28.34 3.58
CA THR A 65 -1.05 -28.24 3.11
C THR A 65 -0.41 -26.91 3.54
N PHE A 66 0.85 -26.96 3.99
CA PHE A 66 1.59 -25.82 4.54
C PHE A 66 3.02 -25.78 3.96
N PRO A 67 3.69 -24.60 3.98
CA PRO A 67 3.21 -23.32 4.47
C PRO A 67 2.17 -22.65 3.54
N VAL A 68 1.28 -21.83 4.12
CA VAL A 68 0.31 -21.04 3.38
C VAL A 68 0.76 -19.57 3.37
N ALA A 69 0.90 -18.98 2.19
CA ALA A 69 1.25 -17.57 2.02
C ALA A 69 0.01 -16.71 1.73
N LEU A 70 -0.09 -15.56 2.42
CA LEU A 70 -1.13 -14.56 2.24
C LEU A 70 -0.47 -13.24 1.85
N ILE A 71 -0.73 -12.77 0.63
CA ILE A 71 -0.07 -11.60 0.09
C ILE A 71 -0.96 -10.37 0.24
N VAL A 72 -0.41 -9.33 0.87
CA VAL A 72 -1.04 -8.01 1.04
C VAL A 72 -0.30 -6.94 0.23
N SER A 73 -1.00 -5.88 -0.16
CA SER A 73 -0.41 -4.74 -0.88
C SER A 73 0.50 -3.92 0.03
N GLY A 74 1.54 -3.34 -0.53
CA GLY A 74 2.47 -2.45 0.17
C GLY A 74 3.38 -3.19 1.16
N ASP A 75 3.72 -2.49 2.22
CA ASP A 75 4.44 -3.02 3.38
C ASP A 75 3.46 -3.53 4.45
N THR A 76 3.82 -4.61 5.11
CA THR A 76 2.99 -5.26 6.14
C THR A 76 2.83 -4.43 7.41
N GLY A 77 3.72 -3.49 7.67
CA GLY A 77 3.69 -2.58 8.83
C GLY A 77 3.08 -1.20 8.53
N PHE A 78 2.77 -0.89 7.25
CA PHE A 78 2.34 0.43 6.84
C PHE A 78 0.86 0.46 6.43
N PHE A 79 -0.03 0.76 7.38
CA PHE A 79 -1.50 0.79 7.20
C PHE A 79 -2.06 -0.46 6.50
N SER A 80 -1.47 -1.60 6.79
CA SER A 80 -1.73 -2.86 6.12
C SER A 80 -2.80 -3.70 6.83
N LEU A 81 -3.49 -4.53 6.06
CA LEU A 81 -4.37 -5.58 6.56
C LEU A 81 -3.63 -6.74 7.25
N ALA A 82 -2.29 -6.77 7.17
CA ALA A 82 -1.45 -7.78 7.80
C ALA A 82 -1.72 -7.92 9.31
N LYS A 83 -1.96 -6.80 10.02
CA LYS A 83 -2.31 -6.81 11.44
C LYS A 83 -3.60 -7.60 11.72
N SER A 84 -4.63 -7.40 10.92
CA SER A 84 -5.90 -8.10 11.07
C SER A 84 -5.76 -9.58 10.73
N LEU A 85 -5.06 -9.93 9.64
CA LEU A 85 -4.79 -11.32 9.26
C LEU A 85 -3.99 -12.04 10.35
N ARG A 86 -2.96 -11.40 10.90
CA ARG A 86 -2.16 -11.96 11.98
C ARG A 86 -3.04 -12.38 13.16
N VAL A 87 -3.84 -11.45 13.69
CA VAL A 87 -4.72 -11.72 14.84
C VAL A 87 -5.68 -12.87 14.58
N GLN A 88 -6.21 -12.97 13.34
CA GLN A 88 -7.13 -14.04 12.97
C GLN A 88 -6.44 -15.42 12.83
N LEU A 89 -5.17 -15.46 12.46
CA LEU A 89 -4.45 -16.70 12.17
C LEU A 89 -3.65 -17.27 13.36
N GLU A 90 -3.24 -16.40 14.31
CA GLU A 90 -2.41 -16.80 15.45
C GLU A 90 -3.04 -17.92 16.31
N SER A 91 -4.37 -18.02 16.35
CA SER A 91 -5.07 -19.10 17.08
C SER A 91 -5.03 -20.47 16.36
N TYR A 92 -4.61 -20.48 15.08
CA TYR A 92 -4.59 -21.69 14.25
C TYR A 92 -3.20 -22.22 13.95
N GLY A 93 -2.14 -21.46 14.19
CA GLY A 93 -0.77 -21.88 13.93
C GLY A 93 0.25 -20.73 14.03
N THR A 94 1.48 -21.02 13.62
CA THR A 94 2.57 -20.05 13.62
C THR A 94 2.38 -19.05 12.49
N VAL A 95 2.45 -17.74 12.80
CA VAL A 95 2.34 -16.65 11.82
C VAL A 95 3.68 -15.95 11.69
N THR A 96 4.24 -15.94 10.48
CA THR A 96 5.44 -15.16 10.11
C THR A 96 5.01 -13.99 9.23
N ILE A 97 5.67 -12.84 9.38
CA ILE A 97 5.41 -11.63 8.60
C ILE A 97 6.67 -11.25 7.83
N LEU A 98 6.54 -11.06 6.51
CA LEU A 98 7.61 -10.56 5.66
C LEU A 98 7.26 -9.15 5.17
N PRO A 99 8.22 -8.19 5.26
CA PRO A 99 7.99 -6.82 4.83
C PRO A 99 7.88 -6.72 3.31
N GLY A 100 7.28 -5.63 2.85
CA GLY A 100 7.29 -5.18 1.47
C GLY A 100 7.70 -3.72 1.37
N LEU A 101 7.79 -3.19 0.16
CA LEU A 101 8.05 -1.77 -0.08
C LEU A 101 6.74 -0.98 0.07
N SER A 102 6.70 0.02 0.94
CA SER A 102 5.52 0.89 1.06
C SER A 102 5.42 1.89 -0.10
N SER A 103 4.21 2.38 -0.39
CA SER A 103 4.02 3.46 -1.36
C SER A 103 4.76 4.75 -0.97
N MET A 104 4.94 5.00 0.34
CA MET A 104 5.73 6.12 0.84
C MET A 104 7.20 5.99 0.44
N GLN A 105 7.82 4.86 0.74
CA GLN A 105 9.21 4.59 0.37
C GLN A 105 9.41 4.67 -1.13
N TYR A 106 8.47 4.10 -1.91
CA TYR A 106 8.55 4.10 -3.35
C TYR A 106 8.44 5.50 -3.95
N LEU A 107 7.42 6.30 -3.56
CA LEU A 107 7.24 7.67 -4.04
C LEU A 107 8.41 8.56 -3.63
N CYS A 108 8.82 8.52 -2.36
CA CYS A 108 9.94 9.33 -1.87
C CYS A 108 11.24 9.04 -2.61
N ALA A 109 11.53 7.76 -2.90
CA ALA A 109 12.69 7.39 -3.71
C ALA A 109 12.60 7.93 -5.15
N LYS A 110 11.42 7.89 -5.78
CA LYS A 110 11.19 8.45 -7.12
C LYS A 110 11.42 9.97 -7.17
N CYS A 111 11.05 10.67 -6.10
CA CYS A 111 11.13 12.13 -6.01
C CYS A 111 12.44 12.62 -5.38
N GLY A 112 13.35 11.73 -4.97
CA GLY A 112 14.59 12.09 -4.29
C GLY A 112 14.35 12.73 -2.92
N GLN A 113 13.22 12.43 -2.25
CA GLN A 113 12.84 13.01 -0.96
C GLN A 113 13.10 12.02 0.17
N SER A 114 13.63 12.53 1.30
CA SER A 114 13.64 11.81 2.57
C SER A 114 12.24 11.77 3.18
N TYR A 115 11.93 10.76 3.99
CA TYR A 115 10.65 10.62 4.68
C TYR A 115 10.79 10.43 6.20
N ASP A 116 12.00 10.54 6.74
CA ASP A 116 12.31 10.42 8.17
C ASP A 116 11.65 11.52 9.04
N ASP A 117 11.38 12.68 8.44
CA ASP A 117 10.69 13.83 9.06
C ASP A 117 9.22 13.97 8.61
N ALA A 118 8.69 13.01 7.86
CA ALA A 118 7.34 13.10 7.33
C ALA A 118 6.28 12.72 8.38
N TYR A 119 5.27 13.56 8.56
CA TYR A 119 4.03 13.17 9.21
C TYR A 119 3.21 12.30 8.26
N ILE A 120 2.73 11.16 8.76
CA ILE A 120 2.01 10.20 7.94
C ILE A 120 0.51 10.27 8.26
N LEU A 121 -0.29 10.60 7.24
CA LEU A 121 -1.75 10.69 7.32
C LEU A 121 -2.38 9.64 6.42
N SER A 122 -3.26 8.80 6.97
CA SER A 122 -4.06 7.88 6.16
C SER A 122 -5.51 8.34 6.14
N LEU A 123 -6.00 8.69 4.96
CA LEU A 123 -7.40 9.02 4.68
C LEU A 123 -8.10 7.84 3.96
N HIS A 124 -7.42 6.72 3.81
CA HIS A 124 -7.98 5.50 3.23
C HIS A 124 -8.88 4.79 4.26
N GLY A 125 -10.19 5.04 4.15
CA GLY A 125 -11.18 4.50 5.09
C GLY A 125 -11.04 5.01 6.54
N ARG A 126 -10.50 6.22 6.71
CA ARG A 126 -10.27 6.87 8.02
C ARG A 126 -10.59 8.35 7.95
N GLU A 127 -10.94 8.90 9.09
CA GLU A 127 -11.10 10.34 9.29
C GLU A 127 -9.74 11.00 9.59
N GLY A 128 -9.54 12.23 9.12
CA GLY A 128 -8.35 13.03 9.36
C GLY A 128 -8.46 14.43 8.75
N SER A 129 -7.68 15.37 9.28
CA SER A 129 -7.65 16.75 8.78
C SER A 129 -6.38 16.97 7.96
N ILE A 130 -6.52 17.09 6.64
CA ILE A 130 -5.40 17.43 5.77
C ILE A 130 -4.89 18.84 6.03
N LEU A 131 -5.78 19.81 6.20
CA LEU A 131 -5.41 21.21 6.47
C LEU A 131 -4.65 21.32 7.78
N GLY A 132 -5.12 20.64 8.84
CA GLY A 132 -4.40 20.58 10.11
C GLY A 132 -3.02 19.96 9.95
N ALA A 133 -2.92 18.82 9.27
CA ALA A 133 -1.63 18.15 9.07
C ALA A 133 -0.63 19.06 8.34
N VAL A 134 -1.01 19.69 7.23
CA VAL A 134 -0.14 20.56 6.44
C VAL A 134 0.21 21.84 7.20
N SER A 135 -0.71 22.39 8.03
CA SER A 135 -0.41 23.59 8.84
C SER A 135 0.62 23.35 9.94
N TYR A 136 0.70 22.14 10.49
CA TYR A 136 1.58 21.81 11.62
C TYR A 136 2.88 21.10 11.23
N HIS A 137 2.94 20.49 10.05
CA HIS A 137 4.08 19.69 9.63
C HIS A 137 4.66 20.19 8.31
N LYS A 138 5.99 20.27 8.23
CA LYS A 138 6.70 20.69 7.01
C LYS A 138 6.58 19.69 5.88
N LYS A 139 6.39 18.42 6.22
CA LYS A 139 6.29 17.33 5.27
C LYS A 139 5.17 16.38 5.70
N VAL A 140 4.23 16.09 4.80
CA VAL A 140 3.07 15.23 5.06
C VAL A 140 2.96 14.20 3.95
N PHE A 141 3.02 12.91 4.30
CA PHE A 141 2.68 11.84 3.38
C PHE A 141 1.24 11.41 3.59
N VAL A 142 0.46 11.32 2.50
CA VAL A 142 -0.97 11.01 2.54
C VAL A 142 -1.30 9.77 1.74
N LEU A 143 -1.91 8.78 2.42
CA LEU A 143 -2.62 7.70 1.76
C LEU A 143 -4.04 8.15 1.44
N THR A 144 -4.37 8.26 0.17
CA THR A 144 -5.69 8.67 -0.32
C THR A 144 -6.68 7.51 -0.34
N GLY A 145 -7.99 7.79 -0.44
CA GLY A 145 -9.01 6.76 -0.61
C GLY A 145 -10.43 7.28 -0.38
N GLY A 146 -11.40 6.59 -0.96
CA GLY A 146 -12.81 7.00 -0.89
C GLY A 146 -13.03 8.40 -1.43
N ASN A 147 -13.66 9.27 -0.66
CA ASN A 147 -13.91 10.66 -1.03
C ASN A 147 -12.67 11.55 -0.96
N HIS A 148 -11.60 11.09 -0.28
CA HIS A 148 -10.33 11.82 -0.17
C HIS A 148 -9.38 11.40 -1.31
N THR A 149 -9.73 11.79 -2.52
CA THR A 149 -8.86 11.60 -3.69
C THR A 149 -7.70 12.58 -3.64
N ALA A 150 -6.59 12.29 -4.34
CA ALA A 150 -5.47 13.23 -4.42
C ALA A 150 -5.92 14.60 -4.92
N GLN A 151 -6.84 14.63 -5.86
CA GLN A 151 -7.42 15.83 -6.43
C GLN A 151 -8.25 16.61 -5.41
N SER A 152 -9.20 15.96 -4.69
CA SER A 152 -10.00 16.66 -3.68
C SER A 152 -9.13 17.23 -2.56
N ILE A 153 -8.08 16.52 -2.15
CA ILE A 153 -7.11 16.99 -1.17
C ILE A 153 -6.38 18.25 -1.66
N CYS A 154 -5.90 18.25 -2.91
CA CYS A 154 -5.23 19.41 -3.51
C CYS A 154 -6.20 20.58 -3.71
N GLN A 155 -7.47 20.32 -4.00
CA GLN A 155 -8.50 21.34 -4.06
C GLN A 155 -8.77 21.95 -2.68
N ASP A 156 -8.94 21.14 -1.63
CA ASP A 156 -9.12 21.60 -0.25
C ASP A 156 -7.97 22.50 0.20
N LEU A 157 -6.71 22.12 -0.13
CA LEU A 157 -5.53 22.93 0.16
C LEU A 157 -5.58 24.27 -0.57
N THR A 158 -5.96 24.27 -1.85
CA THR A 158 -6.06 25.49 -2.67
C THR A 158 -7.14 26.43 -2.15
N GLU A 159 -8.32 25.92 -1.81
CA GLU A 159 -9.44 26.69 -1.25
C GLU A 159 -9.10 27.28 0.12
N ALA A 160 -8.23 26.60 0.89
CA ALA A 160 -7.72 27.10 2.17
C ALA A 160 -6.55 28.10 2.04
N GLY A 161 -6.17 28.51 0.84
CA GLY A 161 -5.06 29.42 0.59
C GLY A 161 -3.66 28.77 0.64
N MET A 162 -3.61 27.43 0.64
CA MET A 162 -2.37 26.64 0.64
C MET A 162 -2.03 26.08 -0.76
N GLY A 163 -2.56 26.65 -1.83
CA GLY A 163 -2.38 26.15 -3.20
C GLY A 163 -0.93 26.11 -3.68
N GLN A 164 -0.03 26.89 -3.06
CA GLN A 164 1.39 26.99 -3.41
C GLN A 164 2.29 25.96 -2.70
N VAL A 165 1.75 25.09 -1.84
CA VAL A 165 2.55 24.01 -1.25
C VAL A 165 3.01 23.05 -2.34
N MET A 166 4.26 22.56 -2.22
CA MET A 166 4.81 21.59 -3.17
C MET A 166 4.17 20.21 -2.96
N VAL A 167 3.77 19.58 -4.05
CA VAL A 167 3.13 18.27 -4.04
C VAL A 167 3.83 17.33 -5.00
N TYR A 168 4.17 16.14 -4.50
CA TYR A 168 4.52 14.99 -5.30
C TYR A 168 3.34 14.02 -5.28
N LEU A 169 2.70 13.84 -6.42
CA LEU A 169 1.56 12.93 -6.58
C LEU A 169 2.02 11.66 -7.29
N GLY A 170 1.92 10.53 -6.62
CA GLY A 170 2.19 9.22 -7.21
C GLY A 170 0.89 8.49 -7.53
N GLU A 171 0.69 8.14 -8.81
CA GLU A 171 -0.47 7.41 -9.29
C GLU A 171 -0.06 6.07 -9.87
N ASN A 172 -0.82 5.01 -9.54
CA ASN A 172 -0.60 3.64 -10.03
C ASN A 172 0.85 3.17 -9.88
N LEU A 173 1.50 3.60 -8.79
CA LEU A 173 2.92 3.36 -8.53
C LEU A 173 3.28 1.89 -8.77
N GLY A 174 4.39 1.70 -9.48
CA GLY A 174 4.90 0.39 -9.79
C GLY A 174 4.18 -0.33 -10.94
N SER A 175 3.19 0.23 -11.59
CA SER A 175 2.52 -0.37 -12.75
C SER A 175 2.98 0.26 -14.06
N GLU A 176 2.57 -0.33 -15.20
CA GLU A 176 2.78 0.27 -16.53
C GLU A 176 2.08 1.64 -16.70
N ARG A 177 1.11 1.92 -15.82
CA ARG A 177 0.37 3.19 -15.79
C ARG A 177 0.89 4.13 -14.71
N GLU A 178 2.09 3.89 -14.21
CA GLU A 178 2.72 4.75 -13.21
C GLU A 178 2.87 6.17 -13.72
N ARG A 179 2.45 7.12 -12.91
CA ARG A 179 2.67 8.55 -13.13
C ARG A 179 3.14 9.18 -11.83
N VAL A 180 4.12 10.04 -11.94
CA VAL A 180 4.58 10.90 -10.84
C VAL A 180 4.48 12.33 -11.32
N PHE A 181 3.72 13.16 -10.61
CA PHE A 181 3.61 14.60 -10.82
C PHE A 181 4.39 15.31 -9.71
N GLU A 182 5.09 16.37 -10.07
CA GLU A 182 5.75 17.31 -9.18
C GLU A 182 5.29 18.72 -9.53
N GLY A 183 4.81 19.48 -8.56
CA GLY A 183 4.32 20.84 -8.76
C GLY A 183 3.52 21.34 -7.56
N HIS A 184 2.79 22.43 -7.73
CA HIS A 184 1.98 23.01 -6.67
C HIS A 184 0.61 22.32 -6.54
N ALA A 185 0.01 22.40 -5.33
CA ALA A 185 -1.28 21.79 -5.05
C ALA A 185 -2.37 22.30 -6.01
N GLU A 186 -2.39 23.59 -6.35
CA GLU A 186 -3.34 24.17 -7.31
C GLU A 186 -3.24 23.56 -8.71
N ASP A 187 -2.06 23.12 -9.15
CA ASP A 187 -1.87 22.43 -10.42
C ASP A 187 -2.26 20.96 -10.35
N ALA A 188 -2.07 20.31 -9.20
CA ALA A 188 -2.45 18.92 -8.94
C ALA A 188 -3.97 18.74 -8.71
N ALA A 189 -4.71 19.81 -8.45
CA ALA A 189 -6.17 19.79 -8.28
C ALA A 189 -6.93 19.48 -9.57
N LYS A 190 -6.24 19.37 -10.71
CA LYS A 190 -6.86 19.01 -12.01
C LYS A 190 -7.30 17.54 -12.03
N PRO A 191 -8.40 17.20 -12.74
CA PRO A 191 -8.93 15.84 -12.76
C PRO A 191 -7.89 14.78 -13.12
N SER A 192 -7.75 13.78 -12.25
CA SER A 192 -7.00 12.56 -12.48
C SER A 192 -7.96 11.37 -12.45
N ALA A 193 -7.73 10.38 -13.30
CA ALA A 193 -8.55 9.19 -13.40
C ALA A 193 -8.08 8.03 -12.48
N SER A 194 -7.09 8.26 -11.64
CA SER A 194 -6.52 7.18 -10.82
C SER A 194 -7.16 7.06 -9.44
N GLU A 195 -7.69 5.87 -9.15
CA GLU A 195 -8.17 5.49 -7.81
C GLU A 195 -7.02 5.11 -6.85
N LEU A 196 -5.83 4.81 -7.40
CA LEU A 196 -4.65 4.42 -6.64
C LEU A 196 -3.64 5.57 -6.67
N ALA A 197 -3.75 6.45 -5.70
CA ALA A 197 -2.87 7.61 -5.58
C ALA A 197 -2.36 7.79 -4.15
N VAL A 198 -1.21 8.42 -4.03
CA VAL A 198 -0.62 8.89 -2.77
C VAL A 198 0.01 10.25 -2.98
N LEU A 199 0.09 11.05 -1.94
CA LEU A 199 0.67 12.37 -1.97
C LEU A 199 1.82 12.50 -0.97
N LEU A 200 2.88 13.19 -1.37
CA LEU A 200 3.85 13.79 -0.47
C LEU A 200 3.74 15.30 -0.62
N ILE A 201 3.42 15.99 0.46
CA ILE A 201 3.19 17.43 0.51
C ILE A 201 4.32 18.05 1.31
N ILE A 202 4.96 19.08 0.77
CA ILE A 202 6.05 19.83 1.42
C ILE A 202 5.61 21.29 1.53
N ASN A 203 5.52 21.77 2.77
CA ASN A 203 5.12 23.14 3.11
C ASN A 203 6.34 24.05 3.25
#